data_c8b821c7dfd07af161650437f060d4b1
#
_entry.id   c8b821c7dfd07af161650437f060d4b1
#
_cell.length_a   1.000
_cell.length_b   1.000
_cell.length_c   1.000
_cell.angle_alpha   90.00
_cell.angle_beta   90.00
_cell.angle_gamma   90.00
#
_symmetry.space_group_name_H-M   'P 1'
#
loop_
_entity.id
_entity.type
_entity.pdbx_description
1 polymer ?
#
loop_
_entity_poly.entity_id
_entity_poly.type
_entity_poly.pdbx_seq_one_letter_code
_entity_poly.pdbx_strand_id
1 'polypeptide(L)'
;MIFYLIALSTFAYVLSKTFPAIYLNEKKNAIEQGKQLLTENEEVGRFPVLAIVMFTMPVLIFFLSENMLLSSFCFILSVVAYTDLSARWIPDFTIYLLLAVAMLSLRTTDLILSFWAVLFYLMPALLFSAYGYVLKKEKWIASGDYYIFPAIGLMITPEYAASLMLINLLLVLLFSRWVKKIPLVTVAYFTFTGCQTCILLGII
;
A
#
# COMPACT_ATOMS: atom_id res chain seq x y z
N MET A 1 -14.56 19.15 -10.32
CA MET A 1 -14.03 17.88 -10.82
C MET A 1 -12.71 18.06 -11.55
N ILE A 2 -12.66 18.77 -12.69
CA ILE A 2 -11.43 18.99 -13.48
C ILE A 2 -10.30 19.59 -12.64
N PHE A 3 -10.57 20.59 -11.79
CA PHE A 3 -9.60 21.19 -10.89
C PHE A 3 -8.99 20.18 -9.89
N TYR A 4 -9.80 19.24 -9.38
CA TYR A 4 -9.33 18.22 -8.46
C TYR A 4 -8.41 17.21 -9.16
N LEU A 5 -8.76 16.80 -10.37
CA LEU A 5 -7.90 15.95 -11.21
C LEU A 5 -6.58 16.63 -11.57
N ILE A 6 -6.62 17.92 -11.95
CA ILE A 6 -5.42 18.69 -12.25
C ILE A 6 -4.55 18.82 -10.99
N ALA A 7 -5.14 19.13 -9.84
CA ALA A 7 -4.41 19.25 -8.58
C ALA A 7 -3.72 17.94 -8.18
N LEU A 8 -4.43 16.79 -8.29
CA LEU A 8 -3.85 15.48 -7.99
C LEU A 8 -2.77 15.06 -8.99
N SER A 9 -2.98 15.32 -10.29
CA SER A 9 -1.97 15.03 -11.32
C SER A 9 -0.71 15.89 -11.10
N THR A 10 -0.88 17.16 -10.73
CA THR A 10 0.21 18.05 -10.38
C THR A 10 0.94 17.57 -9.14
N PHE A 11 0.20 17.15 -8.09
CA PHE A 11 0.78 16.58 -6.88
C PHE A 11 1.55 15.30 -7.19
N ALA A 12 1.00 14.38 -7.98
CA ALA A 12 1.67 13.15 -8.39
C ALA A 12 2.97 13.42 -9.13
N TYR A 13 2.94 14.38 -10.07
CA TYR A 13 4.14 14.80 -10.80
C TYR A 13 5.20 15.42 -9.87
N VAL A 14 4.80 16.34 -8.98
CA VAL A 14 5.70 16.95 -7.99
C VAL A 14 6.28 15.90 -7.08
N LEU A 15 5.45 14.99 -6.54
CA LEU A 15 5.92 13.89 -5.69
C LEU A 15 6.94 13.02 -6.42
N SER A 16 6.66 12.60 -7.65
CA SER A 16 7.59 11.82 -8.47
C SER A 16 8.95 12.51 -8.67
N LYS A 17 8.94 13.84 -8.77
CA LYS A 17 10.16 14.65 -8.97
C LYS A 17 10.91 14.90 -7.66
N THR A 18 10.19 15.16 -6.56
CA THR A 18 10.81 15.58 -5.29
C THR A 18 11.17 14.40 -4.38
N PHE A 19 10.45 13.28 -4.50
CA PHE A 19 10.65 12.10 -3.65
C PHE A 19 12.11 11.59 -3.61
N PRO A 20 12.86 11.50 -4.72
CA PRO A 20 14.27 11.09 -4.65
C PRO A 20 15.15 11.98 -3.77
N ALA A 21 14.89 13.30 -3.78
CA ALA A 21 15.65 14.25 -2.94
C ALA A 21 15.29 14.10 -1.46
N ILE A 22 13.99 13.93 -1.15
CA ILE A 22 13.50 13.68 0.21
C ILE A 22 14.09 12.37 0.74
N TYR A 23 14.00 11.29 -0.05
CA TYR A 23 14.55 9.99 0.30
C TYR A 23 16.06 10.05 0.62
N LEU A 24 16.84 10.72 -0.26
CA LEU A 24 18.28 10.85 -0.05
C LEU A 24 18.63 11.66 1.20
N ASN A 25 17.82 12.68 1.53
CA ASN A 25 18.00 13.45 2.75
C ASN A 25 17.70 12.63 4.01
N GLU A 26 16.55 11.92 4.03
CA GLU A 26 16.20 11.01 5.13
C GLU A 26 17.21 9.86 5.27
N LYS A 27 17.68 9.31 4.13
CA LYS A 27 18.73 8.28 4.13
C LYS A 27 20.03 8.81 4.74
N LYS A 28 20.43 10.06 4.45
CA LYS A 28 21.61 10.67 5.08
C LYS A 28 21.44 10.79 6.57
N ASN A 29 20.29 11.29 7.03
CA ASN A 29 19.98 11.44 8.45
C ASN A 29 20.03 10.07 9.17
N ALA A 30 19.46 9.03 8.56
CA ALA A 30 19.51 7.68 9.11
C ALA A 30 20.92 7.06 9.12
N ILE A 31 21.75 7.40 8.14
CA ILE A 31 23.16 6.94 8.07
C ILE A 31 24.03 7.65 9.13
N GLU A 32 23.83 8.94 9.37
CA GLU A 32 24.52 9.67 10.45
C GLU A 32 24.19 9.10 11.83
N GLN A 33 22.98 8.56 12.00
CA GLN A 33 22.55 7.88 13.22
C GLN A 33 22.96 6.39 13.31
N GLY A 34 23.24 5.75 12.19
CA GLY A 34 23.59 4.33 12.13
C GLY A 34 24.67 4.00 11.06
N LYS A 35 25.94 3.97 11.47
CA LYS A 35 27.09 3.66 10.59
C LYS A 35 27.06 2.35 9.80
N GLN A 36 25.95 1.60 9.85
CA GLN A 36 25.84 0.26 9.24
C GLN A 36 25.14 0.22 7.86
N LEU A 37 24.58 1.32 7.37
CA LEU A 37 23.84 1.34 6.12
C LEU A 37 24.64 1.86 4.90
N LEU A 38 25.95 1.95 5.02
CA LEU A 38 26.85 2.61 4.04
C LEU A 38 27.09 1.84 2.74
N THR A 39 26.57 0.63 2.57
CA THR A 39 27.00 -0.26 1.45
C THR A 39 25.98 -0.47 0.35
N GLU A 40 24.76 0.00 0.46
CA GLU A 40 23.74 -0.18 -0.59
C GLU A 40 23.45 1.12 -1.34
N ASN A 41 24.01 1.25 -2.56
CA ASN A 41 23.58 2.24 -3.53
C ASN A 41 22.22 1.81 -4.11
N GLU A 42 21.13 2.13 -3.41
CA GLU A 42 19.79 1.93 -3.95
C GLU A 42 19.42 3.13 -4.85
N GLU A 43 19.27 2.85 -6.14
CA GLU A 43 18.73 3.83 -7.07
C GLU A 43 17.23 3.98 -6.83
N VAL A 44 16.77 5.22 -6.56
CA VAL A 44 15.36 5.54 -6.41
C VAL A 44 14.70 5.62 -7.79
N GLY A 45 13.79 4.70 -8.07
CA GLY A 45 13.03 4.67 -9.31
C GLY A 45 12.08 5.86 -9.46
N ARG A 46 11.92 6.36 -10.71
CA ARG A 46 10.98 7.43 -11.05
C ARG A 46 9.94 6.89 -12.00
N PHE A 47 8.67 6.82 -11.57
CA PHE A 47 7.57 6.27 -12.35
C PHE A 47 6.42 7.28 -12.48
N PRO A 48 6.60 8.41 -13.25
CA PRO A 48 5.61 9.49 -13.28
C PRO A 48 4.25 9.05 -13.85
N VAL A 49 4.24 8.22 -14.87
CA VAL A 49 2.99 7.72 -15.47
C VAL A 49 2.21 6.85 -14.46
N LEU A 50 2.91 5.95 -13.78
CA LEU A 50 2.30 5.09 -12.78
C LEU A 50 1.81 5.89 -11.57
N ALA A 51 2.55 6.92 -11.15
CA ALA A 51 2.12 7.86 -10.11
C ALA A 51 0.78 8.52 -10.50
N ILE A 52 0.66 9.03 -11.73
CA ILE A 52 -0.59 9.65 -12.20
C ILE A 52 -1.74 8.64 -12.12
N VAL A 53 -1.55 7.41 -12.61
CA VAL A 53 -2.57 6.35 -12.55
C VAL A 53 -2.96 6.07 -11.10
N MET A 54 -1.98 5.90 -10.20
CA MET A 54 -2.25 5.63 -8.79
C MET A 54 -3.03 6.77 -8.11
N PHE A 55 -2.66 8.02 -8.34
CA PHE A 55 -3.32 9.15 -7.72
C PHE A 55 -4.67 9.53 -8.36
N THR A 56 -5.01 8.98 -9.53
CA THR A 56 -6.36 9.11 -10.11
C THR A 56 -7.38 8.14 -9.51
N MET A 57 -6.95 6.98 -8.98
CA MET A 57 -7.85 6.00 -8.38
C MET A 57 -8.66 6.51 -7.18
N PRO A 58 -8.09 7.25 -6.20
CA PRO A 58 -8.88 7.85 -5.12
C PRO A 58 -10.00 8.75 -5.60
N VAL A 59 -9.79 9.47 -6.71
CA VAL A 59 -10.80 10.33 -7.32
C VAL A 59 -11.94 9.49 -7.91
N LEU A 60 -11.58 8.43 -8.65
CA LEU A 60 -12.56 7.51 -9.21
C LEU A 60 -13.42 6.89 -8.10
N ILE A 61 -12.78 6.42 -7.02
CA ILE A 61 -13.48 5.84 -5.86
C ILE A 61 -14.39 6.86 -5.21
N PHE A 62 -13.97 8.12 -5.07
CA PHE A 62 -14.82 9.18 -4.54
C PHE A 62 -16.07 9.39 -5.40
N PHE A 63 -15.92 9.39 -6.73
CA PHE A 63 -17.07 9.55 -7.64
C PHE A 63 -18.05 8.40 -7.59
N LEU A 64 -17.56 7.17 -7.36
CA LEU A 64 -18.41 5.99 -7.30
C LEU A 64 -19.08 5.82 -5.95
N SER A 65 -18.42 6.21 -4.86
CA SER A 65 -18.88 5.92 -3.49
C SER A 65 -19.47 7.12 -2.75
N GLU A 66 -19.14 8.36 -3.18
CA GLU A 66 -19.39 9.61 -2.44
C GLU A 66 -18.81 9.59 -1.01
N ASN A 67 -17.94 8.61 -0.70
CA ASN A 67 -17.37 8.38 0.62
C ASN A 67 -15.98 9.02 0.73
N MET A 68 -15.94 10.15 1.45
CA MET A 68 -14.71 10.92 1.66
C MET A 68 -13.65 10.12 2.44
N LEU A 69 -14.08 9.29 3.38
CA LEU A 69 -13.16 8.50 4.22
C LEU A 69 -12.46 7.42 3.39
N LEU A 70 -13.21 6.68 2.56
CA LEU A 70 -12.66 5.68 1.66
C LEU A 70 -11.70 6.31 0.65
N SER A 71 -12.08 7.45 0.05
CA SER A 71 -11.22 8.18 -0.89
C SER A 71 -9.93 8.68 -0.22
N SER A 72 -10.03 9.23 1.00
CA SER A 72 -8.85 9.68 1.76
C SER A 72 -7.92 8.52 2.11
N PHE A 73 -8.48 7.38 2.50
CA PHE A 73 -7.71 6.17 2.72
C PHE A 73 -6.95 5.73 1.46
N CYS A 74 -7.66 5.65 0.32
CA CYS A 74 -7.04 5.30 -0.96
C CYS A 74 -5.95 6.30 -1.38
N PHE A 75 -6.12 7.59 -1.08
CA PHE A 75 -5.12 8.61 -1.36
C PHE A 75 -3.85 8.39 -0.52
N ILE A 76 -3.97 8.16 0.78
CA ILE A 76 -2.80 7.89 1.64
C ILE A 76 -2.15 6.57 1.23
N LEU A 77 -2.95 5.55 0.93
CA LEU A 77 -2.44 4.25 0.48
C LEU A 77 -1.71 4.39 -0.87
N SER A 78 -2.13 5.29 -1.77
CA SER A 78 -1.40 5.57 -3.02
C SER A 78 -0.04 6.21 -2.76
N VAL A 79 0.07 7.10 -1.76
CA VAL A 79 1.37 7.66 -1.33
C VAL A 79 2.28 6.55 -0.82
N VAL A 80 1.79 5.71 0.10
CA VAL A 80 2.54 4.58 0.66
C VAL A 80 2.99 3.61 -0.43
N ALA A 81 2.07 3.23 -1.32
CA ALA A 81 2.37 2.32 -2.42
C ALA A 81 3.37 2.90 -3.43
N TYR A 82 3.32 4.21 -3.69
CA TYR A 82 4.29 4.87 -4.55
C TYR A 82 5.69 4.94 -3.92
N THR A 83 5.78 5.20 -2.62
CA THR A 83 7.08 5.21 -1.91
C THR A 83 7.69 3.81 -1.86
N ASP A 84 6.87 2.78 -1.62
CA ASP A 84 7.27 1.37 -1.69
C ASP A 84 7.78 0.98 -3.09
N LEU A 85 7.07 1.41 -4.15
CA LEU A 85 7.48 1.16 -5.52
C LEU A 85 8.81 1.83 -5.88
N SER A 86 8.98 3.10 -5.47
CA SER A 86 10.11 3.93 -5.88
C SER A 86 11.39 3.65 -5.12
N ALA A 87 11.30 3.38 -3.82
CA ALA A 87 12.44 3.25 -2.92
C ALA A 87 12.40 2.00 -2.04
N ARG A 88 11.32 1.20 -2.11
CA ARG A 88 11.10 0.07 -1.18
C ARG A 88 11.21 0.49 0.29
N TRP A 89 10.83 1.70 0.53
CA TRP A 89 10.85 2.34 1.84
C TRP A 89 9.53 3.07 2.08
N ILE A 90 8.98 2.89 3.25
CA ILE A 90 7.71 3.46 3.64
C ILE A 90 7.95 4.36 4.85
N PRO A 91 7.63 5.66 4.77
CA PRO A 91 7.77 6.56 5.91
C PRO A 91 6.84 6.15 7.06
N ASP A 92 7.35 6.05 8.27
CA ASP A 92 6.57 5.62 9.44
C ASP A 92 5.34 6.49 9.67
N PHE A 93 5.46 7.81 9.47
CA PHE A 93 4.33 8.72 9.63
C PHE A 93 3.16 8.41 8.69
N THR A 94 3.43 7.92 7.47
CA THR A 94 2.38 7.54 6.52
C THR A 94 1.65 6.27 6.95
N ILE A 95 2.34 5.35 7.61
CA ILE A 95 1.75 4.14 8.20
C ILE A 95 0.78 4.54 9.32
N TYR A 96 1.22 5.41 10.23
CA TYR A 96 0.35 5.89 11.32
C TYR A 96 -0.86 6.68 10.79
N LEU A 97 -0.66 7.52 9.77
CA LEU A 97 -1.74 8.27 9.15
C LEU A 97 -2.75 7.34 8.48
N LEU A 98 -2.27 6.34 7.74
CA LEU A 98 -3.11 5.33 7.09
C LEU A 98 -3.94 4.56 8.12
N LEU A 99 -3.31 4.11 9.19
CA LEU A 99 -3.99 3.41 10.27
C LEU A 99 -5.02 4.31 10.98
N ALA A 100 -4.68 5.57 11.25
CA ALA A 100 -5.59 6.52 11.87
C ALA A 100 -6.86 6.72 11.02
N VAL A 101 -6.72 6.90 9.71
CA VAL A 101 -7.86 7.03 8.80
C VAL A 101 -8.66 5.72 8.73
N ALA A 102 -7.99 4.56 8.68
CA ALA A 102 -8.69 3.27 8.72
C ALA A 102 -9.48 3.07 10.03
N MET A 103 -8.94 3.51 11.18
CA MET A 103 -9.64 3.45 12.46
C MET A 103 -10.90 4.33 12.52
N LEU A 104 -10.97 5.40 11.74
CA LEU A 104 -12.19 6.21 11.64
C LEU A 104 -13.36 5.43 11.01
N SER A 105 -13.09 4.41 10.18
CA SER A 105 -14.13 3.56 9.62
C SER A 105 -14.88 2.74 10.68
N LEU A 106 -14.23 2.44 11.80
CA LEU A 106 -14.85 1.71 12.93
C LEU A 106 -16.03 2.44 13.56
N ARG A 107 -16.20 3.74 13.28
CA ARG A 107 -17.39 4.50 13.74
C ARG A 107 -18.65 4.11 12.98
N THR A 108 -18.53 3.57 11.79
CA THR A 108 -19.64 3.22 10.89
C THR A 108 -19.78 1.74 10.63
N THR A 109 -18.79 0.94 11.02
CA THR A 109 -18.74 -0.52 10.80
C THR A 109 -18.84 -1.26 12.14
N ASP A 110 -19.29 -2.51 12.10
CA ASP A 110 -19.28 -3.39 13.27
C ASP A 110 -17.81 -3.76 13.63
N LEU A 111 -17.46 -3.53 14.89
CA LEU A 111 -16.13 -3.81 15.43
C LEU A 111 -15.74 -5.29 15.28
N ILE A 112 -16.68 -6.21 15.49
CA ILE A 112 -16.44 -7.65 15.40
C ILE A 112 -16.15 -8.04 13.95
N LEU A 113 -16.92 -7.54 13.00
CA LEU A 113 -16.72 -7.80 11.57
C LEU A 113 -15.38 -7.22 11.10
N SER A 114 -15.05 -5.99 11.54
CA SER A 114 -13.77 -5.35 11.22
C SER A 114 -12.58 -6.14 11.78
N PHE A 115 -12.69 -6.69 12.99
CA PHE A 115 -11.67 -7.56 13.56
C PHE A 115 -11.47 -8.84 12.73
N TRP A 116 -12.56 -9.49 12.32
CA TRP A 116 -12.47 -10.67 11.45
C TRP A 116 -11.87 -10.33 10.08
N ALA A 117 -12.20 -9.17 9.51
CA ALA A 117 -11.63 -8.72 8.25
C ALA A 117 -10.11 -8.56 8.34
N VAL A 118 -9.62 -7.91 9.39
CA VAL A 118 -8.17 -7.79 9.65
C VAL A 118 -7.51 -9.16 9.80
N LEU A 119 -8.12 -10.04 10.59
CA LEU A 119 -7.60 -11.38 10.83
C LEU A 119 -7.51 -12.19 9.52
N PHE A 120 -8.60 -12.21 8.74
CA PHE A 120 -8.63 -12.94 7.47
C PHE A 120 -7.69 -12.35 6.42
N TYR A 121 -7.48 -11.04 6.43
CA TYR A 121 -6.50 -10.41 5.55
C TYR A 121 -5.06 -10.76 5.94
N LEU A 122 -4.74 -10.78 7.23
CA LEU A 122 -3.39 -11.08 7.74
C LEU A 122 -3.02 -12.56 7.64
N MET A 123 -3.97 -13.47 7.86
CA MET A 123 -3.69 -14.92 7.97
C MET A 123 -2.93 -15.49 6.77
N PRO A 124 -3.32 -15.25 5.49
CA PRO A 124 -2.57 -15.79 4.36
C PRO A 124 -1.12 -15.28 4.31
N ALA A 125 -0.89 -14.00 4.63
CA ALA A 125 0.45 -13.41 4.66
C ALA A 125 1.33 -14.03 5.76
N LEU A 126 0.76 -14.25 6.96
CA LEU A 126 1.46 -14.89 8.07
C LEU A 126 1.80 -16.35 7.76
N LEU A 127 0.86 -17.11 7.18
CA LEU A 127 1.09 -18.49 6.77
C LEU A 127 2.17 -18.59 5.69
N PHE A 128 2.14 -17.68 4.71
CA PHE A 128 3.12 -17.62 3.64
C PHE A 128 4.52 -17.28 4.20
N SER A 129 4.61 -16.33 5.11
CA SER A 129 5.86 -15.96 5.77
C SER A 129 6.40 -17.09 6.67
N ALA A 130 5.53 -17.75 7.43
CA ALA A 130 5.90 -18.91 8.25
C ALA A 130 6.43 -20.07 7.39
N TYR A 131 5.77 -20.34 6.27
CA TYR A 131 6.21 -21.34 5.31
C TYR A 131 7.60 -21.02 4.73
N GLY A 132 7.84 -19.76 4.32
CA GLY A 132 9.16 -19.32 3.84
C GLY A 132 10.25 -19.46 4.89
N TYR A 133 9.95 -19.09 6.13
CA TYR A 133 10.89 -19.22 7.25
C TYR A 133 11.23 -20.67 7.60
N VAL A 134 10.22 -21.55 7.63
CA VAL A 134 10.42 -22.98 7.97
C VAL A 134 11.22 -23.70 6.88
N LEU A 135 10.90 -23.48 5.59
CA LEU A 135 11.52 -24.22 4.49
C LEU A 135 12.87 -23.65 4.03
N LYS A 136 12.98 -22.31 3.96
CA LYS A 136 14.17 -21.66 3.37
C LYS A 136 14.94 -20.79 4.36
N LYS A 137 14.43 -20.61 5.58
CA LYS A 137 14.98 -19.69 6.59
C LYS A 137 15.10 -18.24 6.07
N GLU A 138 14.28 -17.88 5.11
CA GLU A 138 14.24 -16.56 4.49
C GLU A 138 12.94 -15.83 4.85
N LYS A 139 13.04 -14.51 5.04
CA LYS A 139 11.87 -13.65 5.20
C LYS A 139 11.36 -13.26 3.82
N TRP A 140 10.21 -13.79 3.42
CA TRP A 140 9.60 -13.51 2.12
C TRP A 140 8.78 -12.22 2.09
N ILE A 141 8.31 -11.77 3.23
CA ILE A 141 7.58 -10.50 3.39
C ILE A 141 8.41 -9.59 4.28
N ALA A 142 8.54 -8.34 3.86
CA ALA A 142 9.25 -7.32 4.64
C ALA A 142 8.49 -7.00 5.93
N SER A 143 9.22 -6.71 7.02
CA SER A 143 8.59 -6.39 8.30
C SER A 143 7.70 -5.14 8.23
N GLY A 144 8.04 -4.17 7.37
CA GLY A 144 7.27 -2.95 7.16
C GLY A 144 5.87 -3.18 6.59
N ASP A 145 5.70 -4.19 5.73
CA ASP A 145 4.43 -4.50 5.08
C ASP A 145 3.35 -4.91 6.10
N TYR A 146 3.75 -5.60 7.17
CA TYR A 146 2.83 -6.04 8.23
C TYR A 146 2.16 -4.89 8.99
N TYR A 147 2.75 -3.70 9.00
CA TYR A 147 2.14 -2.53 9.65
C TYR A 147 0.99 -1.93 8.81
N ILE A 148 0.97 -2.20 7.50
CA ILE A 148 -0.03 -1.67 6.56
C ILE A 148 -1.23 -2.61 6.43
N PHE A 149 -1.01 -3.92 6.52
CA PHE A 149 -2.07 -4.92 6.35
C PHE A 149 -3.27 -4.74 7.27
N PRO A 150 -3.13 -4.41 8.57
CA PRO A 150 -4.27 -4.13 9.42
C PRO A 150 -5.12 -2.96 8.93
N ALA A 151 -4.48 -1.89 8.45
CA ALA A 151 -5.20 -0.74 7.92
C ALA A 151 -6.03 -1.09 6.67
N ILE A 152 -5.46 -1.90 5.76
CA ILE A 152 -6.20 -2.40 4.59
C ILE A 152 -7.34 -3.33 5.04
N GLY A 153 -7.07 -4.25 5.98
CA GLY A 153 -8.07 -5.16 6.52
C GLY A 153 -9.27 -4.47 7.14
N LEU A 154 -9.08 -3.32 7.83
CA LEU A 154 -10.16 -2.52 8.39
C LEU A 154 -11.09 -1.89 7.34
N MET A 155 -10.60 -1.72 6.11
CA MET A 155 -11.34 -1.09 5.00
C MET A 155 -11.98 -2.11 4.04
N ILE A 156 -11.94 -3.39 4.37
CA ILE A 156 -12.49 -4.49 3.56
C ILE A 156 -13.50 -5.25 4.39
N THR A 157 -14.50 -5.84 3.73
CA THR A 157 -15.42 -6.79 4.39
C THR A 157 -14.74 -8.15 4.59
N PRO A 158 -15.06 -8.90 5.66
CA PRO A 158 -14.43 -10.18 5.95
C PRO A 158 -14.49 -11.20 4.80
N GLU A 159 -15.54 -11.12 3.99
CA GLU A 159 -15.80 -12.03 2.87
C GLU A 159 -14.73 -11.97 1.79
N TYR A 160 -14.20 -10.78 1.52
CA TYR A 160 -13.17 -10.56 0.49
C TYR A 160 -11.74 -10.52 1.06
N ALA A 161 -11.59 -10.40 2.37
CA ALA A 161 -10.31 -10.12 3.00
C ALA A 161 -9.25 -11.20 2.69
N ALA A 162 -9.56 -12.47 2.92
CA ALA A 162 -8.64 -13.57 2.68
C ALA A 162 -8.31 -13.74 1.19
N SER A 163 -9.34 -13.69 0.32
CA SER A 163 -9.16 -13.84 -1.12
C SER A 163 -8.32 -12.71 -1.70
N LEU A 164 -8.50 -11.47 -1.24
CA LEU A 164 -7.72 -10.33 -1.68
C LEU A 164 -6.23 -10.50 -1.33
N MET A 165 -5.92 -10.94 -0.10
CA MET A 165 -4.52 -11.21 0.27
C MET A 165 -3.93 -12.38 -0.52
N LEU A 166 -4.71 -13.44 -0.78
CA LEU A 166 -4.25 -14.56 -1.62
C LEU A 166 -3.95 -14.09 -3.05
N ILE A 167 -4.79 -13.23 -3.63
CA ILE A 167 -4.53 -12.62 -4.94
C ILE A 167 -3.24 -11.80 -4.91
N ASN A 168 -3.00 -10.99 -3.86
CA ASN A 168 -1.75 -10.24 -3.70
C ASN A 168 -0.54 -11.16 -3.72
N LEU A 169 -0.55 -12.22 -2.91
CA LEU A 169 0.55 -13.17 -2.83
C LEU A 169 0.76 -13.92 -4.16
N LEU A 170 -0.31 -14.29 -4.83
CA LEU A 170 -0.25 -14.95 -6.13
C LEU A 170 0.35 -14.03 -7.20
N LEU A 171 -0.06 -12.76 -7.24
CA LEU A 171 0.52 -11.77 -8.15
C LEU A 171 2.00 -11.55 -7.86
N VAL A 172 2.38 -11.43 -6.59
CA VAL A 172 3.80 -11.32 -6.22
C VAL A 172 4.59 -12.54 -6.66
N LEU A 173 4.08 -13.75 -6.45
CA LEU A 173 4.72 -14.98 -6.92
C LEU A 173 4.85 -15.02 -8.45
N LEU A 174 3.81 -14.59 -9.16
CA LEU A 174 3.82 -14.55 -10.62
C LEU A 174 4.88 -13.57 -11.15
N PHE A 175 4.89 -12.34 -10.61
CA PHE A 175 5.83 -11.32 -11.04
C PHE A 175 7.27 -11.57 -10.54
N SER A 176 7.47 -12.37 -9.50
CA SER A 176 8.81 -12.70 -8.97
C SER A 176 9.72 -13.40 -9.99
N ARG A 177 9.14 -13.96 -11.05
CA ARG A 177 9.90 -14.53 -12.18
C ARG A 177 10.60 -13.47 -13.02
N TRP A 178 10.07 -12.24 -13.06
CA TRP A 178 10.60 -11.14 -13.89
C TRP A 178 11.30 -10.06 -13.07
N VAL A 179 10.88 -9.85 -11.82
CA VAL A 179 11.41 -8.81 -10.93
C VAL A 179 11.90 -9.44 -9.65
N LYS A 180 13.18 -9.26 -9.31
CA LYS A 180 13.82 -9.88 -8.14
C LYS A 180 13.22 -9.48 -6.79
N LYS A 181 12.70 -8.26 -6.69
CA LYS A 181 12.08 -7.73 -5.45
C LYS A 181 10.83 -6.94 -5.86
N ILE A 182 9.66 -7.46 -5.54
CA ILE A 182 8.38 -6.85 -5.88
C ILE A 182 7.88 -6.07 -4.67
N PRO A 183 7.45 -4.81 -4.85
CA PRO A 183 6.85 -4.02 -3.78
C PRO A 183 5.45 -4.58 -3.47
N LEU A 184 5.32 -5.30 -2.35
CA LEU A 184 4.06 -5.98 -1.98
C LEU A 184 2.93 -4.98 -1.70
N VAL A 185 3.25 -3.85 -1.07
CA VAL A 185 2.24 -2.82 -0.77
C VAL A 185 1.70 -2.18 -2.04
N THR A 186 2.53 -2.02 -3.07
CA THR A 186 2.09 -1.54 -4.38
C THR A 186 1.09 -2.50 -5.02
N VAL A 187 1.35 -3.81 -4.95
CA VAL A 187 0.41 -4.82 -5.44
C VAL A 187 -0.88 -4.77 -4.63
N ALA A 188 -0.79 -4.70 -3.29
CA ALA A 188 -1.94 -4.60 -2.41
C ALA A 188 -2.80 -3.34 -2.68
N TYR A 189 -2.18 -2.23 -3.05
CA TYR A 189 -2.88 -1.02 -3.47
C TYR A 189 -3.77 -1.27 -4.70
N PHE A 190 -3.21 -1.84 -5.77
CA PHE A 190 -3.95 -2.08 -7.01
C PHE A 190 -5.07 -3.11 -6.82
N THR A 191 -4.82 -4.17 -6.08
CA THR A 191 -5.86 -5.17 -5.81
C THR A 191 -6.97 -4.62 -4.91
N PHE A 192 -6.62 -3.82 -3.89
CA PHE A 192 -7.58 -3.16 -3.02
C PHE A 192 -8.47 -2.18 -3.80
N THR A 193 -7.85 -1.25 -4.55
CA THR A 193 -8.60 -0.25 -5.33
C THR A 193 -9.42 -0.90 -6.43
N GLY A 194 -8.90 -1.95 -7.08
CA GLY A 194 -9.64 -2.75 -8.06
C GLY A 194 -10.85 -3.46 -7.44
N CYS A 195 -10.67 -4.12 -6.30
CA CYS A 195 -11.75 -4.77 -5.56
C CYS A 195 -12.84 -3.75 -5.15
N GLN A 196 -12.44 -2.62 -4.54
CA GLN A 196 -13.38 -1.56 -4.17
C GLN A 196 -14.16 -1.03 -5.38
N THR A 197 -13.48 -0.82 -6.51
CA THR A 197 -14.14 -0.39 -7.75
C THR A 197 -15.16 -1.42 -8.23
N CYS A 198 -14.82 -2.72 -8.20
CA CYS A 198 -15.74 -3.79 -8.61
C CYS A 198 -16.97 -3.86 -7.69
N ILE A 199 -16.77 -3.73 -6.36
CA ILE A 199 -17.88 -3.68 -5.39
C ILE A 199 -18.79 -2.47 -5.67
N LEU A 200 -18.22 -1.28 -5.87
CA LEU A 200 -18.97 -0.06 -6.12
C LEU A 200 -19.74 -0.07 -7.45
N LEU A 201 -19.25 -0.82 -8.43
CA LEU A 201 -19.94 -1.03 -9.72
C LEU A 201 -20.95 -2.17 -9.68
N GLY A 202 -21.08 -2.90 -8.55
CA GLY A 202 -22.00 -4.03 -8.40
C GLY A 202 -21.60 -5.25 -9.25
N ILE A 203 -20.31 -5.42 -9.53
CA ILE A 203 -19.79 -6.56 -10.29
C ILE A 203 -19.63 -7.79 -9.39
N ILE A 204 -19.29 -7.53 -8.12
CA ILE A 204 -19.09 -8.54 -7.06
C ILE A 204 -19.79 -8.10 -5.78
#